data_58a1b19009221dda552dc7253111f01b
#
_entry.id   58a1b19009221dda552dc7253111f01b
#
_cell.length_a   1.000
_cell.length_b   1.000
_cell.length_c   1.000
_cell.angle_alpha   90.00
_cell.angle_beta   90.00
_cell.angle_gamma   90.00
#
_symmetry.space_group_name_H-M   'P 1'
#
loop_
_entity.id
_entity.type
_entity.pdbx_description
1 polymer ?
#
loop_
_entity_poly.entity_id
_entity_poly.type
_entity_poly.pdbx_seq_one_letter_code
_entity_poly.pdbx_strand_id
1 'polypeptide(L)'
;MIVADFRMNKLINRISPETSENRILHAGFSIILMSEEITQTLSGLSSDMIIFILSGSITIYSTKEEKKTIGEQYMIFLRSFENYTYDITLGSKIIIFFFDSLTMNELPYYQHPYGILPQPISKWIELKIVEPLYGFLELVGQYLENNFLNYPLYELKRTELFYLLKKLYRKEELDYFFYLSSTHSAEFERLIAENYIKAKTVTDLAQMIGYGVNSFRMKFKKVFGIPAYEWLMQEKSKRLLVAIANSEDDFKNIIDEFDFSSHSHFYKFCKARFGYSPTELRKKLKSL
;
A
#
# COMPACT_ATOMS: atom_id res chain seq x y z
N MET A 1 19.06 -20.10 -12.65
CA MET A 1 17.68 -20.44 -12.27
C MET A 1 17.57 -20.16 -10.78
N ILE A 2 17.31 -18.90 -10.40
CA ILE A 2 17.08 -18.51 -9.02
C ILE A 2 15.58 -18.60 -8.85
N VAL A 3 15.09 -19.73 -8.37
CA VAL A 3 13.74 -19.86 -7.84
C VAL A 3 13.73 -18.99 -6.59
N ALA A 4 13.16 -17.80 -6.70
CA ALA A 4 12.94 -16.95 -5.56
C ALA A 4 11.94 -17.65 -4.67
N ASP A 5 12.44 -18.27 -3.61
CA ASP A 5 11.69 -18.76 -2.44
C ASP A 5 11.07 -17.55 -1.73
N PHE A 6 10.09 -16.94 -2.38
CA PHE A 6 9.44 -15.71 -1.97
C PHE A 6 8.25 -16.04 -1.08
N ARG A 7 8.53 -16.36 0.18
CA ARG A 7 7.50 -16.37 1.22
C ARG A 7 6.89 -14.96 1.30
N MET A 8 5.56 -14.86 1.25
CA MET A 8 4.83 -13.58 1.32
C MET A 8 5.22 -12.78 2.58
N ASN A 9 5.54 -13.45 3.71
CA ASN A 9 6.18 -12.83 4.88
C ASN A 9 7.56 -12.22 4.58
N LYS A 10 8.31 -12.76 3.63
CA LYS A 10 9.58 -12.15 3.20
C LYS A 10 9.35 -10.94 2.31
N LEU A 11 8.25 -10.92 1.57
CA LEU A 11 7.75 -9.76 0.83
C LEU A 11 7.22 -8.68 1.80
N ILE A 12 6.43 -9.09 2.80
CA ILE A 12 5.85 -8.21 3.82
C ILE A 12 6.89 -7.81 4.85
N ASN A 13 7.83 -8.69 5.25
CA ASN A 13 8.98 -8.34 6.08
C ASN A 13 10.04 -7.52 5.32
N ARG A 14 10.02 -7.51 3.97
CA ARG A 14 10.69 -6.47 3.18
C ARG A 14 9.99 -5.11 3.32
N ILE A 15 8.74 -5.11 3.73
CA ILE A 15 7.91 -3.95 4.08
C ILE A 15 8.01 -3.62 5.58
N SER A 16 8.48 -4.55 6.43
CA SER A 16 8.69 -4.35 7.87
C SER A 16 10.01 -3.67 8.21
N PRO A 17 10.05 -2.85 9.28
CA PRO A 17 11.15 -1.92 9.56
C PRO A 17 12.47 -2.53 10.06
N GLU A 18 12.68 -3.83 10.05
CA GLU A 18 13.80 -4.44 10.79
C GLU A 18 15.10 -4.73 10.01
N THR A 19 15.13 -4.54 8.67
CA THR A 19 16.39 -4.66 7.92
C THR A 19 16.61 -3.48 7.00
N SER A 20 17.76 -2.83 7.15
CA SER A 20 18.16 -1.57 6.49
C SER A 20 18.20 -1.62 4.95
N GLU A 21 18.26 -2.79 4.34
CA GLU A 21 18.36 -2.96 2.88
C GLU A 21 17.01 -3.06 2.16
N ASN A 22 15.91 -3.30 2.87
CA ASN A 22 14.61 -3.63 2.28
C ASN A 22 13.53 -2.54 2.45
N ARG A 23 13.87 -1.34 2.90
CA ARG A 23 12.92 -0.27 3.25
C ARG A 23 12.40 0.57 2.07
N ILE A 24 12.79 0.28 0.83
CA ILE A 24 12.58 1.19 -0.30
C ILE A 24 11.28 0.92 -1.08
N LEU A 25 10.61 -0.23 -0.89
CA LEU A 25 9.42 -0.61 -1.66
C LEU A 25 8.21 -0.84 -0.76
N HIS A 26 7.58 0.23 -0.28
CA HIS A 26 6.31 0.17 0.43
C HIS A 26 5.07 0.25 -0.49
N ALA A 27 5.25 0.56 -1.76
CA ALA A 27 4.20 0.55 -2.77
C ALA A 27 4.73 -0.11 -4.03
N GLY A 28 3.92 -0.91 -4.70
CA GLY A 28 4.34 -1.54 -5.95
C GLY A 28 3.66 -2.85 -6.26
N PHE A 29 4.06 -3.40 -7.41
CA PHE A 29 3.65 -4.73 -7.81
C PHE A 29 4.64 -5.78 -7.29
N SER A 30 4.10 -6.92 -6.94
CA SER A 30 4.86 -8.11 -6.57
C SER A 30 4.21 -9.35 -7.18
N ILE A 31 5.00 -10.40 -7.42
CA ILE A 31 4.52 -11.66 -7.96
C ILE A 31 4.83 -12.80 -7.00
N ILE A 32 3.88 -13.71 -6.85
CA ILE A 32 4.02 -14.98 -6.14
C ILE A 32 3.83 -16.10 -7.15
N LEU A 33 4.85 -16.93 -7.27
CA LEU A 33 4.82 -18.20 -8.01
C LEU A 33 4.99 -19.31 -6.98
N MET A 34 3.93 -20.07 -6.71
CA MET A 34 3.93 -21.07 -5.64
C MET A 34 4.44 -22.41 -6.14
N SER A 35 5.58 -22.84 -5.60
CA SER A 35 6.14 -24.18 -5.78
C SER A 35 5.75 -25.18 -4.68
N GLU A 36 5.20 -24.70 -3.53
CA GLU A 36 4.78 -25.49 -2.37
C GLU A 36 3.51 -24.88 -1.78
N GLU A 37 2.67 -25.69 -1.11
CA GLU A 37 1.54 -25.17 -0.33
C GLU A 37 2.05 -24.46 0.93
N ILE A 38 1.54 -23.27 1.18
CA ILE A 38 1.97 -22.45 2.32
C ILE A 38 0.75 -21.87 3.04
N THR A 39 0.73 -22.06 4.35
CA THR A 39 -0.13 -21.32 5.29
C THR A 39 0.68 -20.24 5.98
N GLN A 40 0.26 -18.99 5.89
CA GLN A 40 0.96 -17.88 6.54
C GLN A 40 -0.02 -16.84 7.11
N THR A 41 0.47 -16.07 8.07
CA THR A 41 -0.28 -14.96 8.67
C THR A 41 0.28 -13.63 8.21
N LEU A 42 -0.58 -12.78 7.69
CA LEU A 42 -0.32 -11.38 7.40
C LEU A 42 -0.73 -10.55 8.61
N SER A 43 0.23 -10.02 9.33
CA SER A 43 -0.03 -9.13 10.46
C SER A 43 0.65 -7.79 10.26
N GLY A 44 -0.04 -6.71 10.68
CA GLY A 44 0.53 -5.36 10.66
C GLY A 44 0.81 -4.82 9.27
N LEU A 45 -0.03 -5.14 8.28
CA LEU A 45 0.05 -4.56 6.95
C LEU A 45 0.05 -3.04 7.05
N SER A 46 1.05 -2.38 6.50
CA SER A 46 1.14 -0.92 6.47
C SER A 46 0.49 -0.31 5.23
N SER A 47 0.17 -1.10 4.24
CA SER A 47 -0.37 -0.67 2.94
C SER A 47 -1.60 -1.49 2.57
N ASP A 48 -2.54 -0.85 1.89
CA ASP A 48 -3.65 -1.54 1.25
C ASP A 48 -3.14 -2.39 0.08
N MET A 49 -3.85 -3.45 -0.27
CA MET A 49 -3.43 -4.30 -1.39
C MET A 49 -4.61 -4.81 -2.22
N ILE A 50 -4.35 -4.95 -3.51
CA ILE A 50 -5.19 -5.74 -4.41
C ILE A 50 -4.43 -7.02 -4.75
N ILE A 51 -5.08 -8.15 -4.54
CA ILE A 51 -4.55 -9.48 -4.89
C ILE A 51 -5.25 -9.94 -6.16
N PHE A 52 -4.49 -10.21 -7.20
CA PHE A 52 -4.97 -10.72 -8.49
C PHE A 52 -4.53 -12.17 -8.63
N ILE A 53 -5.49 -13.10 -8.77
CA ILE A 53 -5.24 -14.51 -8.94
C ILE A 53 -5.30 -14.83 -10.44
N LEU A 54 -4.14 -15.03 -11.07
CA LEU A 54 -4.06 -15.36 -12.50
C LEU A 54 -4.29 -16.85 -12.73
N SER A 55 -3.74 -17.70 -11.86
CA SER A 55 -4.01 -19.15 -11.82
C SER A 55 -3.98 -19.67 -10.39
N GLY A 56 -4.66 -20.78 -10.14
CA GLY A 56 -4.76 -21.39 -8.81
C GLY A 56 -5.78 -20.71 -7.91
N SER A 57 -5.52 -20.69 -6.61
CA SER A 57 -6.42 -20.06 -5.63
C SER A 57 -5.70 -19.60 -4.36
N ILE A 58 -6.33 -18.66 -3.67
CA ILE A 58 -5.96 -18.22 -2.31
C ILE A 58 -7.18 -18.34 -1.40
N THR A 59 -6.99 -18.91 -0.22
CA THR A 59 -7.99 -18.89 0.86
C THR A 59 -7.53 -17.92 1.94
N ILE A 60 -8.35 -16.94 2.27
CA ILE A 60 -8.05 -15.90 3.24
C ILE A 60 -8.96 -16.08 4.45
N TYR A 61 -8.39 -16.02 5.64
CA TYR A 61 -9.07 -16.10 6.92
C TYR A 61 -8.95 -14.75 7.63
N SER A 62 -10.07 -14.25 8.12
CA SER A 62 -10.12 -13.08 9.01
C SER A 62 -10.08 -13.53 10.46
N THR A 63 -9.66 -12.66 11.37
CA THR A 63 -9.66 -12.91 12.82
C THR A 63 -11.05 -13.21 13.42
N LYS A 64 -12.14 -13.10 12.63
CA LYS A 64 -13.53 -13.34 13.02
C LYS A 64 -14.09 -14.68 12.51
N GLU A 65 -13.25 -15.68 12.31
CA GLU A 65 -13.62 -17.01 11.81
C GLU A 65 -14.22 -17.06 10.39
N GLU A 66 -14.30 -15.94 9.71
CA GLU A 66 -14.74 -15.88 8.32
C GLU A 66 -13.61 -16.28 7.39
N LYS A 67 -13.88 -17.19 6.46
CA LYS A 67 -12.96 -17.56 5.39
C LYS A 67 -13.55 -17.28 4.02
N LYS A 68 -12.69 -16.93 3.08
CA LYS A 68 -13.04 -16.75 1.67
C LYS A 68 -11.97 -17.35 0.79
N THR A 69 -12.38 -18.24 -0.11
CA THR A 69 -11.51 -18.75 -1.17
C THR A 69 -11.78 -17.97 -2.45
N ILE A 70 -10.73 -17.45 -3.05
CA ILE A 70 -10.74 -16.71 -4.31
C ILE A 70 -10.00 -17.57 -5.34
N GLY A 71 -10.70 -17.90 -6.42
CA GLY A 71 -10.16 -18.70 -7.52
C GLY A 71 -9.45 -17.88 -8.59
N GLU A 72 -9.01 -18.60 -9.62
CA GLU A 72 -8.36 -17.99 -10.78
C GLU A 72 -9.24 -16.97 -11.51
N GLN A 73 -8.61 -15.97 -12.10
CA GLN A 73 -9.25 -14.86 -12.80
C GLN A 73 -10.17 -14.00 -11.92
N TYR A 74 -9.92 -13.98 -10.61
CA TYR A 74 -10.57 -13.05 -9.69
C TYR A 74 -9.54 -12.20 -8.95
N MET A 75 -9.99 -11.04 -8.51
CA MET A 75 -9.22 -10.14 -7.65
C MET A 75 -10.00 -9.81 -6.38
N ILE A 76 -9.25 -9.52 -5.30
CA ILE A 76 -9.80 -9.09 -4.02
C ILE A 76 -8.98 -7.94 -3.46
N PHE A 77 -9.65 -7.04 -2.75
CA PHE A 77 -9.02 -5.94 -2.04
C PHE A 77 -8.90 -6.30 -0.56
N LEU A 78 -7.70 -6.14 0.00
CA LEU A 78 -7.42 -6.28 1.42
C LEU A 78 -6.90 -4.96 1.99
N ARG A 79 -7.42 -4.60 3.16
CA ARG A 79 -7.06 -3.36 3.84
C ARG A 79 -5.81 -3.51 4.67
N SER A 80 -5.05 -2.42 4.74
CA SER A 80 -4.02 -2.23 5.76
C SER A 80 -4.60 -2.33 7.17
N PHE A 81 -3.74 -2.65 8.14
CA PHE A 81 -4.04 -2.71 9.57
C PHE A 81 -5.02 -3.80 10.01
N GLU A 82 -5.48 -4.66 9.10
CA GLU A 82 -6.17 -5.90 9.46
C GLU A 82 -5.18 -7.08 9.46
N ASN A 83 -5.47 -8.09 10.28
CA ASN A 83 -4.71 -9.33 10.31
C ASN A 83 -5.44 -10.38 9.47
N TYR A 84 -4.71 -10.99 8.55
CA TYR A 84 -5.21 -12.05 7.69
C TYR A 84 -4.30 -13.26 7.80
N THR A 85 -4.89 -14.46 7.85
CA THR A 85 -4.17 -15.70 7.55
C THR A 85 -4.60 -16.16 6.16
N TYR A 86 -3.70 -16.76 5.40
CA TYR A 86 -4.03 -17.22 4.07
C TYR A 86 -3.31 -18.51 3.73
N ASP A 87 -3.96 -19.30 2.90
CA ASP A 87 -3.43 -20.49 2.25
C ASP A 87 -3.40 -20.28 0.75
N ILE A 88 -2.30 -20.61 0.09
CA ILE A 88 -2.16 -20.52 -1.37
C ILE A 88 -1.93 -21.93 -1.91
N THR A 89 -2.72 -22.30 -2.91
CA THR A 89 -2.58 -23.61 -3.55
C THR A 89 -1.31 -23.72 -4.39
N LEU A 90 -0.78 -24.93 -4.49
CA LEU A 90 0.35 -25.26 -5.35
C LEU A 90 0.07 -24.87 -6.81
N GLY A 91 1.08 -24.31 -7.49
CA GLY A 91 0.99 -23.89 -8.89
C GLY A 91 0.28 -22.56 -9.11
N SER A 92 -0.09 -21.84 -8.03
CA SER A 92 -0.72 -20.54 -8.16
C SER A 92 0.24 -19.47 -8.67
N LYS A 93 -0.25 -18.61 -9.59
CA LYS A 93 0.37 -17.38 -10.05
C LYS A 93 -0.48 -16.20 -9.57
N ILE A 94 0.06 -15.41 -8.65
CA ILE A 94 -0.64 -14.30 -8.00
C ILE A 94 0.18 -13.04 -8.15
N ILE A 95 -0.45 -11.94 -8.57
CA ILE A 95 0.13 -10.60 -8.53
C ILE A 95 -0.51 -9.84 -7.38
N ILE A 96 0.32 -9.15 -6.60
CA ILE A 96 -0.14 -8.27 -5.53
C ILE A 96 0.28 -6.85 -5.88
N PHE A 97 -0.66 -5.94 -5.79
CA PHE A 97 -0.42 -4.52 -5.91
C PHE A 97 -0.61 -3.85 -4.55
N PHE A 98 0.47 -3.31 -3.99
CA PHE A 98 0.49 -2.58 -2.72
C PHE A 98 0.39 -1.08 -2.98
N PHE A 99 -0.41 -0.38 -2.20
CA PHE A 99 -0.50 1.08 -2.25
C PHE A 99 -0.91 1.66 -0.90
N ASP A 100 -0.42 2.87 -0.60
CA ASP A 100 -0.65 3.52 0.69
C ASP A 100 -1.85 4.44 0.69
N SER A 101 -2.17 5.01 -0.46
CA SER A 101 -3.30 5.90 -0.65
C SER A 101 -3.70 5.93 -2.11
N LEU A 102 -4.98 6.16 -2.35
CA LEU A 102 -5.53 6.41 -3.66
C LEU A 102 -5.68 7.92 -3.86
N THR A 103 -5.21 8.40 -5.00
CA THR A 103 -5.39 9.81 -5.37
C THR A 103 -6.78 10.03 -5.97
N MET A 104 -7.24 11.29 -5.98
CA MET A 104 -8.48 11.70 -6.65
C MET A 104 -8.54 11.28 -8.12
N ASN A 105 -7.37 11.25 -8.79
CA ASN A 105 -7.28 10.87 -10.19
C ASN A 105 -7.36 9.35 -10.39
N GLU A 106 -6.95 8.57 -9.39
CA GLU A 106 -6.99 7.10 -9.45
C GLU A 106 -8.40 6.57 -9.20
N LEU A 107 -9.06 7.03 -8.14
CA LEU A 107 -10.45 6.69 -7.86
C LEU A 107 -11.21 7.95 -7.39
N PRO A 108 -11.71 8.80 -8.33
CA PRO A 108 -12.41 10.04 -7.98
C PRO A 108 -13.68 9.80 -7.15
N TYR A 109 -14.16 8.56 -7.09
CA TYR A 109 -15.37 8.16 -6.36
C TYR A 109 -15.12 7.72 -4.92
N TYR A 110 -13.86 7.53 -4.52
CA TYR A 110 -13.47 7.23 -3.15
C TYR A 110 -13.80 8.34 -2.14
N GLN A 111 -14.17 9.51 -2.64
CA GLN A 111 -14.69 10.62 -1.87
C GLN A 111 -16.22 10.68 -1.96
N HIS A 112 -16.92 9.66 -1.49
CA HIS A 112 -18.33 9.86 -1.21
C HIS A 112 -18.49 10.72 0.04
N PRO A 113 -18.90 11.99 -0.10
CA PRO A 113 -19.47 12.68 1.02
C PRO A 113 -20.80 12.01 1.31
N TYR A 114 -20.87 11.20 2.35
CA TYR A 114 -22.13 10.75 2.96
C TYR A 114 -23.19 10.09 2.04
N GLY A 115 -22.79 9.46 0.93
CA GLY A 115 -23.68 8.57 0.21
C GLY A 115 -23.78 7.26 1.00
N ILE A 116 -24.96 6.96 1.54
CA ILE A 116 -25.26 5.68 2.19
C ILE A 116 -25.18 4.62 1.10
N LEU A 117 -23.97 4.07 0.84
CA LEU A 117 -23.92 2.81 0.14
C LEU A 117 -24.57 1.77 1.04
N PRO A 118 -25.52 0.97 0.52
CA PRO A 118 -26.06 -0.14 1.29
C PRO A 118 -24.88 -0.98 1.80
N GLN A 119 -24.94 -1.38 3.07
CA GLN A 119 -23.88 -2.24 3.65
C GLN A 119 -23.68 -3.44 2.74
N PRO A 120 -22.46 -3.77 2.31
CA PRO A 120 -22.24 -4.97 1.52
C PRO A 120 -22.66 -6.18 2.33
N ILE A 121 -23.34 -7.12 1.69
CA ILE A 121 -23.80 -8.37 2.30
C ILE A 121 -22.62 -9.22 2.76
N SER A 122 -21.43 -9.01 2.17
CA SER A 122 -20.18 -9.72 2.51
C SER A 122 -19.05 -8.74 2.70
N LYS A 123 -18.20 -9.00 3.70
CA LYS A 123 -16.90 -8.32 3.89
C LYS A 123 -15.95 -8.57 2.71
N TRP A 124 -16.14 -9.67 2.01
CA TRP A 124 -15.26 -10.15 0.96
C TRP A 124 -15.92 -9.90 -0.39
N ILE A 125 -15.47 -8.87 -1.10
CA ILE A 125 -15.93 -8.56 -2.45
C ILE A 125 -14.83 -8.94 -3.42
N GLU A 126 -15.15 -9.87 -4.31
CA GLU A 126 -14.30 -10.27 -5.41
C GLU A 126 -14.81 -9.72 -6.73
N LEU A 127 -13.91 -9.29 -7.60
CA LEU A 127 -14.25 -8.91 -8.97
C LEU A 127 -13.53 -9.84 -9.94
N LYS A 128 -14.22 -10.20 -11.01
CA LYS A 128 -13.64 -11.02 -12.07
C LYS A 128 -12.62 -10.20 -12.85
N ILE A 129 -11.41 -10.74 -13.06
CA ILE A 129 -10.41 -10.15 -13.95
C ILE A 129 -10.85 -10.39 -15.38
N VAL A 130 -11.09 -9.31 -16.13
CA VAL A 130 -11.54 -9.35 -17.53
C VAL A 130 -10.44 -8.80 -18.44
N GLU A 131 -10.48 -9.16 -19.73
CA GLU A 131 -9.61 -8.52 -20.71
C GLU A 131 -10.03 -7.04 -20.91
N PRO A 132 -9.11 -6.08 -21.07
CA PRO A 132 -7.65 -6.22 -21.18
C PRO A 132 -6.87 -6.19 -19.85
N LEU A 133 -7.53 -6.18 -18.68
CA LEU A 133 -6.84 -6.21 -17.39
C LEU A 133 -5.97 -7.47 -17.21
N TYR A 134 -6.47 -8.63 -17.68
CA TYR A 134 -5.70 -9.89 -17.62
C TYR A 134 -4.37 -9.78 -18.40
N GLY A 135 -4.42 -9.29 -19.63
CA GLY A 135 -3.22 -9.08 -20.45
C GLY A 135 -2.25 -8.08 -19.84
N PHE A 136 -2.76 -7.01 -19.22
CA PHE A 136 -1.95 -6.07 -18.46
C PHE A 136 -1.21 -6.75 -17.29
N LEU A 137 -1.90 -7.59 -16.52
CA LEU A 137 -1.31 -8.29 -15.37
C LEU A 137 -0.26 -9.33 -15.83
N GLU A 138 -0.51 -10.04 -16.92
CA GLU A 138 0.49 -10.96 -17.50
C GLU A 138 1.77 -10.20 -17.89
N LEU A 139 1.63 -9.02 -18.53
CA LEU A 139 2.78 -8.18 -18.87
C LEU A 139 3.54 -7.68 -17.62
N VAL A 140 2.81 -7.23 -16.59
CA VAL A 140 3.41 -6.85 -15.31
C VAL A 140 4.14 -8.05 -14.69
N GLY A 141 3.55 -9.24 -14.73
CA GLY A 141 4.18 -10.48 -14.27
C GLY A 141 5.52 -10.74 -14.96
N GLN A 142 5.57 -10.61 -16.30
CA GLN A 142 6.82 -10.75 -17.06
C GLN A 142 7.88 -9.72 -16.66
N TYR A 143 7.49 -8.47 -16.40
CA TYR A 143 8.42 -7.44 -15.91
C TYR A 143 8.98 -7.79 -14.53
N LEU A 144 8.14 -8.33 -13.63
CA LEU A 144 8.56 -8.73 -12.29
C LEU A 144 9.50 -9.95 -12.33
N GLU A 145 9.17 -10.96 -13.14
CA GLU A 145 9.98 -12.17 -13.31
C GLU A 145 11.38 -11.86 -13.90
N ASN A 146 11.48 -10.83 -14.75
CA ASN A 146 12.73 -10.40 -15.37
C ASN A 146 13.42 -9.22 -14.65
N ASN A 147 12.92 -8.77 -13.52
CA ASN A 147 13.40 -7.61 -12.77
C ASN A 147 13.46 -6.31 -13.60
N PHE A 148 12.53 -6.10 -14.51
CA PHE A 148 12.45 -4.88 -15.33
C PHE A 148 11.66 -3.77 -14.66
N LEU A 149 10.91 -4.06 -13.60
CA LEU A 149 10.05 -3.07 -12.94
C LEU A 149 10.89 -2.15 -12.06
N ASN A 150 11.22 -0.97 -12.58
CA ASN A 150 11.85 0.13 -11.83
C ASN A 150 10.80 1.19 -11.45
N TYR A 151 11.19 2.17 -10.63
CA TYR A 151 10.26 3.17 -10.12
C TYR A 151 9.49 3.95 -11.21
N PRO A 152 10.11 4.49 -12.28
CA PRO A 152 9.38 5.17 -13.35
C PRO A 152 8.35 4.26 -14.05
N LEU A 153 8.73 3.02 -14.35
CA LEU A 153 7.82 2.05 -14.97
C LEU A 153 6.69 1.65 -14.01
N TYR A 154 6.98 1.54 -12.72
CA TYR A 154 5.97 1.32 -11.70
C TYR A 154 4.87 2.39 -11.70
N GLU A 155 5.23 3.69 -11.72
CA GLU A 155 4.26 4.79 -11.74
C GLU A 155 3.38 4.76 -13.00
N LEU A 156 3.97 4.44 -14.16
CA LEU A 156 3.21 4.26 -15.39
C LEU A 156 2.23 3.09 -15.27
N LYS A 157 2.68 1.94 -14.76
CA LYS A 157 1.84 0.75 -14.58
C LYS A 157 0.77 0.94 -13.51
N ARG A 158 1.05 1.68 -12.45
CA ARG A 158 0.06 2.12 -11.47
C ARG A 158 -1.05 2.95 -12.13
N THR A 159 -0.67 3.95 -12.90
CA THR A 159 -1.63 4.82 -13.61
C THR A 159 -2.50 4.01 -14.59
N GLU A 160 -1.88 3.12 -15.36
CA GLU A 160 -2.57 2.23 -16.29
C GLU A 160 -3.54 1.29 -15.57
N LEU A 161 -3.14 0.68 -14.45
CA LEU A 161 -4.01 -0.17 -13.64
C LEU A 161 -5.30 0.55 -13.24
N PHE A 162 -5.19 1.73 -12.63
CA PHE A 162 -6.37 2.48 -12.20
C PHE A 162 -7.21 3.01 -13.36
N TYR A 163 -6.60 3.31 -14.50
CA TYR A 163 -7.32 3.62 -15.71
C TYR A 163 -8.15 2.42 -16.20
N LEU A 164 -7.56 1.22 -16.26
CA LEU A 164 -8.24 0.00 -16.65
C LEU A 164 -9.39 -0.33 -15.68
N LEU A 165 -9.16 -0.27 -14.37
CA LEU A 165 -10.21 -0.52 -13.38
C LEU A 165 -11.42 0.39 -13.62
N LYS A 166 -11.20 1.70 -13.82
CA LYS A 166 -12.29 2.66 -14.08
C LYS A 166 -13.02 2.44 -15.41
N LYS A 167 -12.35 1.85 -16.40
CA LYS A 167 -12.95 1.62 -17.72
C LYS A 167 -13.68 0.28 -17.83
N LEU A 168 -13.23 -0.74 -17.10
CA LEU A 168 -13.72 -2.10 -17.22
C LEU A 168 -14.84 -2.44 -16.24
N TYR A 169 -14.87 -1.74 -15.10
CA TYR A 169 -15.86 -2.01 -14.06
C TYR A 169 -16.76 -0.81 -13.85
N ARG A 170 -18.02 -1.10 -13.48
CA ARG A 170 -18.98 -0.05 -13.15
C ARG A 170 -18.56 0.64 -11.86
N LYS A 171 -18.98 1.90 -11.74
CA LYS A 171 -18.71 2.71 -10.55
C LYS A 171 -19.14 1.99 -9.27
N GLU A 172 -20.34 1.45 -9.25
CA GLU A 172 -20.92 0.75 -8.09
C GLU A 172 -20.09 -0.48 -7.71
N GLU A 173 -19.56 -1.23 -8.69
CA GLU A 173 -18.70 -2.39 -8.44
C GLU A 173 -17.37 -1.97 -7.78
N LEU A 174 -16.76 -0.89 -8.25
CA LEU A 174 -15.54 -0.35 -7.65
C LEU A 174 -15.80 0.27 -6.27
N ASP A 175 -16.93 0.97 -6.12
CA ASP A 175 -17.35 1.53 -4.83
C ASP A 175 -17.51 0.41 -3.78
N TYR A 176 -18.13 -0.72 -4.14
CA TYR A 176 -18.21 -1.88 -3.26
C TYR A 176 -16.87 -2.60 -3.07
N PHE A 177 -16.08 -2.75 -4.12
CA PHE A 177 -14.79 -3.43 -4.07
C PHE A 177 -13.81 -2.74 -3.12
N PHE A 178 -13.74 -1.42 -3.19
CA PHE A 178 -12.95 -0.60 -2.27
C PHE A 178 -13.75 -0.18 -1.03
N TYR A 179 -14.97 -0.73 -0.85
CA TYR A 179 -15.83 -0.35 0.26
C TYR A 179 -15.12 -0.58 1.59
N LEU A 180 -14.96 0.51 2.27
CA LEU A 180 -14.49 0.54 3.64
C LEU A 180 -15.71 0.33 4.51
N SER A 181 -15.88 -0.86 5.10
CA SER A 181 -16.99 -1.09 6.01
C SER A 181 -17.13 0.10 6.95
N SER A 182 -18.27 0.76 6.89
CA SER A 182 -18.62 2.00 7.60
C SER A 182 -18.73 1.77 9.09
N THR A 183 -17.60 1.45 9.73
CA THR A 183 -17.46 1.60 11.16
C THR A 183 -16.95 3.02 11.42
N HIS A 184 -17.16 3.54 12.64
CA HIS A 184 -16.60 4.82 13.08
C HIS A 184 -15.09 5.01 12.81
N SER A 185 -14.39 3.97 12.36
CA SER A 185 -13.00 4.04 11.94
C SER A 185 -12.83 4.63 10.54
N ALA A 186 -13.70 4.33 9.57
CA ALA A 186 -13.54 4.78 8.19
C ALA A 186 -13.58 6.32 8.06
N GLU A 187 -14.48 6.98 8.80
CA GLU A 187 -14.51 8.44 8.84
C GLU A 187 -13.23 9.02 9.47
N PHE A 188 -12.74 8.38 10.52
CA PHE A 188 -11.49 8.81 11.16
C PHE A 188 -10.30 8.62 10.22
N GLU A 189 -10.21 7.48 9.52
CA GLU A 189 -9.18 7.20 8.54
C GLU A 189 -9.20 8.20 7.38
N ARG A 190 -10.40 8.52 6.87
CA ARG A 190 -10.59 9.53 5.84
C ARG A 190 -10.07 10.90 6.29
N LEU A 191 -10.45 11.35 7.49
CA LEU A 191 -9.97 12.61 8.05
C LEU A 191 -8.45 12.64 8.20
N ILE A 192 -7.84 11.52 8.60
CA ILE A 192 -6.38 11.38 8.66
C ILE A 192 -5.78 11.52 7.25
N ALA A 193 -6.28 10.77 6.27
CA ALA A 193 -5.76 10.77 4.90
C ALA A 193 -5.82 12.16 4.22
N GLU A 194 -6.88 12.94 4.51
CA GLU A 194 -7.04 14.29 3.95
C GLU A 194 -6.14 15.35 4.61
N ASN A 195 -5.70 15.11 5.85
CA ASN A 195 -5.04 16.14 6.65
C ASN A 195 -3.57 15.85 7.00
N TYR A 196 -3.10 14.60 6.95
CA TYR A 196 -1.77 14.22 7.43
C TYR A 196 -0.62 14.90 6.69
N ILE A 197 -0.80 15.24 5.41
CA ILE A 197 0.22 15.93 4.62
C ILE A 197 0.44 17.36 5.11
N LYS A 198 -0.63 18.01 5.55
CA LYS A 198 -0.63 19.40 6.04
C LYS A 198 -0.19 19.51 7.50
N ALA A 199 -0.36 18.42 8.26
CA ALA A 199 -0.03 18.37 9.66
C ALA A 199 1.47 18.23 9.88
N LYS A 200 2.07 19.15 10.66
CA LYS A 200 3.49 19.09 11.03
C LYS A 200 3.73 18.16 12.24
N THR A 201 2.75 18.06 13.11
CA THR A 201 2.80 17.28 14.34
C THR A 201 1.54 16.45 14.56
N VAL A 202 1.63 15.48 15.47
CA VAL A 202 0.46 14.70 15.94
C VAL A 202 -0.61 15.61 16.53
N THR A 203 -0.19 16.67 17.21
CA THR A 203 -1.09 17.66 17.82
C THR A 203 -1.84 18.43 16.75
N ASP A 204 -1.14 18.90 15.71
CA ASP A 204 -1.78 19.62 14.59
C ASP A 204 -2.81 18.72 13.91
N LEU A 205 -2.44 17.45 13.63
CA LEU A 205 -3.35 16.51 12.99
C LEU A 205 -4.61 16.26 13.83
N ALA A 206 -4.44 16.10 15.14
CA ALA A 206 -5.57 15.94 16.05
C ALA A 206 -6.50 17.17 16.02
N GLN A 207 -5.94 18.37 16.05
CA GLN A 207 -6.70 19.64 16.01
C GLN A 207 -7.43 19.81 14.67
N MET A 208 -6.76 19.55 13.54
CA MET A 208 -7.35 19.65 12.20
C MET A 208 -8.61 18.81 12.04
N ILE A 209 -8.66 17.66 12.70
CA ILE A 209 -9.80 16.74 12.62
C ILE A 209 -10.75 16.82 13.83
N GLY A 210 -10.57 17.84 14.69
CA GLY A 210 -11.48 18.13 15.81
C GLY A 210 -11.36 17.19 17.01
N TYR A 211 -10.20 16.56 17.23
CA TYR A 211 -9.95 15.66 18.35
C TYR A 211 -9.03 16.27 19.40
N GLY A 212 -9.32 15.99 20.68
CA GLY A 212 -8.35 16.19 21.76
C GLY A 212 -7.17 15.23 21.60
N VAL A 213 -5.94 15.70 21.82
CA VAL A 213 -4.69 14.96 21.51
C VAL A 213 -4.65 13.57 22.15
N ASN A 214 -5.09 13.42 23.39
CA ASN A 214 -5.06 12.12 24.07
C ASN A 214 -6.09 11.13 23.48
N SER A 215 -7.32 11.59 23.23
CA SER A 215 -8.37 10.79 22.59
C SER A 215 -7.96 10.40 21.16
N PHE A 216 -7.32 11.33 20.44
CA PHE A 216 -6.75 11.08 19.14
C PHE A 216 -5.72 9.95 19.15
N ARG A 217 -4.70 10.03 20.04
CA ARG A 217 -3.65 9.03 20.16
C ARG A 217 -4.19 7.64 20.44
N MET A 218 -5.15 7.53 21.36
CA MET A 218 -5.80 6.25 21.69
C MET A 218 -6.59 5.70 20.50
N LYS A 219 -7.42 6.55 19.87
CA LYS A 219 -8.22 6.15 18.70
C LYS A 219 -7.33 5.79 17.53
N PHE A 220 -6.29 6.59 17.28
CA PHE A 220 -5.32 6.35 16.21
C PHE A 220 -4.65 4.99 16.37
N LYS A 221 -4.08 4.71 17.56
CA LYS A 221 -3.45 3.40 17.82
C LYS A 221 -4.44 2.24 17.69
N LYS A 222 -5.70 2.44 18.10
CA LYS A 222 -6.76 1.41 17.95
C LYS A 222 -7.10 1.15 16.49
N VAL A 223 -7.13 2.19 15.65
CA VAL A 223 -7.52 2.10 14.22
C VAL A 223 -6.34 1.67 13.35
N PHE A 224 -5.15 2.25 13.57
CA PHE A 224 -3.97 2.05 12.73
C PHE A 224 -2.95 1.04 13.30
N GLY A 225 -3.19 0.49 14.49
CA GLY A 225 -2.33 -0.51 15.12
C GLY A 225 -1.02 0.04 15.70
N ILE A 226 -0.54 1.19 15.25
CA ILE A 226 0.73 1.84 15.64
C ILE A 226 0.50 3.26 16.16
N PRO A 227 1.44 3.82 16.94
CA PRO A 227 1.34 5.20 17.41
C PRO A 227 1.30 6.21 16.25
N ALA A 228 0.49 7.26 16.39
CA ALA A 228 0.32 8.31 15.37
C ALA A 228 1.63 8.96 14.93
N TYR A 229 2.57 9.20 15.86
CA TYR A 229 3.89 9.76 15.54
C TYR A 229 4.70 8.82 14.64
N GLU A 230 4.70 7.55 14.95
CA GLU A 230 5.43 6.56 14.17
C GLU A 230 4.86 6.45 12.75
N TRP A 231 3.55 6.42 12.62
CA TRP A 231 2.85 6.41 11.34
C TRP A 231 3.17 7.67 10.51
N LEU A 232 3.07 8.87 11.11
CA LEU A 232 3.43 10.12 10.42
C LEU A 232 4.89 10.14 9.94
N MET A 233 5.80 9.57 10.74
CA MET A 233 7.20 9.46 10.33
C MET A 233 7.41 8.46 9.20
N GLN A 234 6.64 7.37 9.16
CA GLN A 234 6.64 6.44 8.03
C GLN A 234 6.14 7.12 6.77
N GLU A 235 4.99 7.81 6.82
CA GLU A 235 4.42 8.52 5.67
C GLU A 235 5.36 9.64 5.16
N LYS A 236 5.94 10.41 6.07
CA LYS A 236 6.96 11.40 5.71
C LYS A 236 8.15 10.76 5.02
N SER A 237 8.61 9.61 5.51
CA SER A 237 9.74 8.87 4.92
C SER A 237 9.44 8.38 3.50
N LYS A 238 8.26 7.85 3.25
CA LYS A 238 7.81 7.41 1.91
C LYS A 238 7.84 8.57 0.91
N ARG A 239 7.18 9.67 1.25
CA ARG A 239 7.14 10.88 0.41
C ARG A 239 8.53 11.44 0.15
N LEU A 240 9.38 11.44 1.17
CA LEU A 240 10.76 11.91 1.07
C LEU A 240 11.60 11.07 0.09
N LEU A 241 11.42 9.74 0.09
CA LEU A 241 12.08 8.86 -0.89
C LEU A 241 11.69 9.23 -2.32
N VAL A 242 10.41 9.47 -2.57
CA VAL A 242 9.89 9.91 -3.87
C VAL A 242 10.51 11.24 -4.28
N ALA A 243 10.54 12.22 -3.38
CA ALA A 243 11.14 13.53 -3.65
C ALA A 243 12.63 13.42 -3.96
N ILE A 244 13.38 12.60 -3.21
CA ILE A 244 14.81 12.38 -3.46
C ILE A 244 15.07 11.69 -4.81
N ALA A 245 14.22 10.73 -5.20
CA ALA A 245 14.36 10.00 -6.46
C ALA A 245 14.10 10.89 -7.68
N ASN A 246 13.06 11.73 -7.61
CA ASN A 246 12.56 12.52 -8.74
C ASN A 246 13.27 13.88 -8.92
N SER A 247 13.88 14.43 -7.88
CA SER A 247 14.56 15.72 -7.98
C SER A 247 15.97 15.57 -8.53
N GLU A 248 16.30 16.31 -9.57
CA GLU A 248 17.68 16.51 -10.03
C GLU A 248 18.36 17.69 -9.32
N ASP A 249 17.54 18.54 -8.69
CA ASP A 249 17.95 19.78 -8.05
C ASP A 249 18.69 19.58 -6.72
N ASP A 250 19.19 20.69 -6.20
CA ASP A 250 19.74 20.76 -4.84
C ASP A 250 18.70 20.32 -3.81
N PHE A 251 19.16 19.66 -2.75
CA PHE A 251 18.32 19.21 -1.64
C PHE A 251 17.62 20.34 -0.88
N LYS A 252 17.94 21.60 -1.17
CA LYS A 252 17.34 22.76 -0.52
C LYS A 252 15.80 22.74 -0.62
N ASN A 253 15.28 22.53 -1.83
CA ASN A 253 13.84 22.48 -2.04
C ASN A 253 13.17 21.37 -1.24
N ILE A 254 13.80 20.19 -1.16
CA ILE A 254 13.31 19.05 -0.35
C ILE A 254 13.33 19.41 1.14
N ILE A 255 14.40 20.08 1.62
CA ILE A 255 14.52 20.49 3.02
C ILE A 255 13.39 21.45 3.40
N ASP A 256 13.10 22.42 2.53
CA ASP A 256 12.04 23.41 2.74
C ASP A 256 10.65 22.76 2.66
N GLU A 257 10.40 21.92 1.65
CA GLU A 257 9.12 21.21 1.48
C GLU A 257 8.77 20.30 2.63
N PHE A 258 9.77 19.61 3.16
CA PHE A 258 9.60 18.64 4.25
C PHE A 258 9.83 19.25 5.65
N ASP A 259 9.91 20.57 5.78
CA ASP A 259 10.10 21.28 7.07
C ASP A 259 11.32 20.75 7.89
N PHE A 260 12.43 20.47 7.24
CA PHE A 260 13.65 20.20 7.96
C PHE A 260 14.33 21.49 8.41
N SER A 261 14.69 21.58 9.69
CA SER A 261 15.29 22.78 10.26
C SER A 261 16.72 23.11 9.73
N SER A 262 17.36 22.16 9.08
CA SER A 262 18.69 22.33 8.49
C SER A 262 19.09 21.15 7.60
N HIS A 263 20.11 21.34 6.75
CA HIS A 263 20.79 20.26 6.01
C HIS A 263 21.27 19.14 6.94
N SER A 264 21.83 19.48 8.10
CA SER A 264 22.30 18.48 9.07
C SER A 264 21.16 17.64 9.64
N HIS A 265 19.99 18.25 9.89
CA HIS A 265 18.81 17.53 10.36
C HIS A 265 18.29 16.57 9.28
N PHE A 266 18.18 17.05 8.04
CA PHE A 266 17.78 16.21 6.90
C PHE A 266 18.75 15.04 6.69
N TYR A 267 20.07 15.29 6.73
CA TYR A 267 21.09 14.27 6.60
C TYR A 267 20.96 13.18 7.69
N LYS A 268 20.86 13.61 8.96
CA LYS A 268 20.67 12.69 10.10
C LYS A 268 19.40 11.87 9.96
N PHE A 269 18.31 12.49 9.50
CA PHE A 269 17.05 11.80 9.25
C PHE A 269 17.21 10.69 8.19
N CYS A 270 17.83 11.01 7.04
CA CYS A 270 18.07 10.03 5.99
C CYS A 270 18.94 8.87 6.47
N LYS A 271 20.04 9.16 7.18
CA LYS A 271 20.91 8.11 7.76
C LYS A 271 20.16 7.23 8.76
N ALA A 272 19.34 7.82 9.64
CA ALA A 272 18.59 7.07 10.66
C ALA A 272 17.45 6.22 10.06
N ARG A 273 16.76 6.75 9.03
CA ARG A 273 15.59 6.10 8.46
C ARG A 273 15.90 5.12 7.33
N PHE A 274 16.90 5.45 6.50
CA PHE A 274 17.20 4.71 5.28
C PHE A 274 18.59 4.05 5.28
N GLY A 275 19.42 4.36 6.29
CA GLY A 275 20.79 3.85 6.39
C GLY A 275 21.81 4.59 5.48
N TYR A 276 21.35 5.51 4.61
CA TYR A 276 22.16 6.19 3.60
C TYR A 276 22.09 7.72 3.75
N SER A 277 23.12 8.42 3.31
CA SER A 277 23.05 9.88 3.11
C SER A 277 22.11 10.23 1.97
N PRO A 278 21.56 11.45 1.90
CA PRO A 278 20.69 11.86 0.79
C PRO A 278 21.28 11.63 -0.59
N THR A 279 22.57 11.90 -0.74
CA THR A 279 23.30 11.73 -2.02
C THR A 279 23.45 10.25 -2.39
N GLU A 280 23.86 9.42 -1.42
CA GLU A 280 23.96 7.96 -1.62
C GLU A 280 22.59 7.35 -1.94
N LEU A 281 21.54 7.82 -1.23
CA LEU A 281 20.18 7.36 -1.43
C LEU A 281 19.68 7.70 -2.83
N ARG A 282 19.88 8.96 -3.29
CA ARG A 282 19.55 9.38 -4.65
C ARG A 282 20.26 8.54 -5.71
N LYS A 283 21.55 8.30 -5.54
CA LYS A 283 22.32 7.46 -6.47
C LYS A 283 21.77 6.05 -6.54
N LYS A 284 21.44 5.47 -5.38
CA LYS A 284 20.90 4.10 -5.27
C LYS A 284 19.50 3.99 -5.90
N LEU A 285 18.62 5.00 -5.68
CA LEU A 285 17.28 5.04 -6.26
C LEU A 285 17.28 5.22 -7.80
N LYS A 286 18.29 5.93 -8.35
CA LYS A 286 18.44 6.07 -9.82
C LYS A 286 19.09 4.86 -10.48
N SER A 287 19.73 3.98 -9.71
CA SER A 287 20.37 2.76 -10.23
C SER A 287 19.47 1.50 -10.13
N LEU A 288 18.30 1.63 -9.53
CA LEU A 288 17.25 0.61 -9.47
C LEU A 288 16.28 0.77 -10.64
#